data_0c4dc236b6a62ffff183249a9f937228
#
_entry.id   0c4dc236b6a62ffff183249a9f937228
#
_cell.length_a   1.000
_cell.length_b   1.000
_cell.length_c   1.000
_cell.angle_alpha   90.00
_cell.angle_beta   90.00
_cell.angle_gamma   90.00
#
_symmetry.space_group_name_H-M   'P 1'
#
loop_
_entity.id
_entity.type
_entity.pdbx_description
1 polymer ?
#
loop_
_entity_poly.entity_id
_entity_poly.type
_entity_poly.pdbx_seq_one_letter_code
_entity_poly.pdbx_strand_id
1 'polypeptide(L)'
;DREKHPEITTIVQNINGRGTSMVLGDKEHVLYGKGYIVDELCGCRFRISSKSFYQVNPVQTEILYEKALSLAGLTGQELVVDAYCGIGTIGIIASKAAGKVIGVELNQDAVRDAVNNAKMNGIENIRFYCNDAGRFLVNMAEQGEKADVVIMDPPRSGSTEEFMDAVG
;
A
#
# COMPACT_ATOMS: atom_id res chain seq x y z
N ASP A 1 9.48 -8.67 29.14
CA ASP A 1 8.78 -9.57 30.08
C ASP A 1 7.62 -10.28 29.33
N ARG A 2 8.00 -11.13 28.36
CA ARG A 2 7.12 -11.82 27.43
C ARG A 2 6.14 -12.80 28.11
N GLU A 3 6.55 -13.39 29.24
CA GLU A 3 5.69 -14.32 29.99
C GLU A 3 4.43 -13.62 30.51
N LYS A 4 4.53 -12.30 30.75
CA LYS A 4 3.40 -11.45 31.16
C LYS A 4 2.59 -10.88 29.99
N HIS A 5 3.13 -10.94 28.76
CA HIS A 5 2.58 -10.35 27.56
C HIS A 5 2.61 -11.33 26.39
N PRO A 6 1.78 -12.39 26.42
CA PRO A 6 1.75 -13.41 25.36
C PRO A 6 1.26 -12.86 24.01
N GLU A 7 0.59 -11.71 24.00
CA GLU A 7 0.14 -10.98 22.82
C GLU A 7 1.29 -10.35 22.01
N ILE A 8 2.51 -10.21 22.60
CA ILE A 8 3.68 -9.70 21.89
C ILE A 8 4.21 -10.80 20.95
N THR A 9 4.01 -10.63 19.66
CA THR A 9 4.40 -11.57 18.60
C THR A 9 5.75 -11.26 17.98
N THR A 10 6.19 -10.00 18.05
CA THR A 10 7.50 -9.57 17.53
C THR A 10 8.03 -8.35 18.30
N ILE A 11 9.35 -8.24 18.38
CA ILE A 11 10.05 -7.07 18.93
C ILE A 11 11.14 -6.68 17.95
N VAL A 12 11.13 -5.42 17.53
CA VAL A 12 12.10 -4.86 16.61
C VAL A 12 12.75 -3.64 17.25
N GLN A 13 14.07 -3.58 17.17
CA GLN A 13 14.86 -2.40 17.53
C GLN A 13 15.23 -1.65 16.25
N ASN A 14 14.82 -0.40 16.14
CA ASN A 14 15.27 0.49 15.08
C ASN A 14 16.35 1.44 15.64
N ILE A 15 17.43 1.58 14.89
CA ILE A 15 18.57 2.46 15.26
C ILE A 15 18.51 3.68 14.35
N ASN A 16 18.14 4.82 14.93
CA ASN A 16 18.16 6.11 14.26
C ASN A 16 19.28 6.98 14.83
N GLY A 17 20.39 7.04 14.11
CA GLY A 17 21.53 7.93 14.42
C GLY A 17 21.50 9.25 13.68
N ARG A 18 20.42 9.60 12.99
CA ARG A 18 20.29 10.80 12.17
C ARG A 18 19.72 11.96 12.99
N GLY A 19 20.32 13.13 12.87
CA GLY A 19 19.77 14.38 13.44
C GLY A 19 18.69 15.02 12.54
N THR A 20 17.78 14.22 11.98
CA THR A 20 16.72 14.67 11.06
C THR A 20 15.34 14.43 11.67
N SER A 21 14.29 14.97 11.03
CA SER A 21 12.89 14.74 11.42
C SER A 21 12.39 13.31 11.14
N MET A 22 13.20 12.45 10.52
CA MET A 22 12.84 11.04 10.28
C MET A 22 12.82 10.26 11.60
N VAL A 23 11.69 9.63 11.88
CA VAL A 23 11.48 8.85 13.12
C VAL A 23 12.28 7.55 13.09
N LEU A 24 12.36 6.88 11.94
CA LEU A 24 13.06 5.61 11.78
C LEU A 24 14.37 5.77 11.02
N GLY A 25 15.40 5.07 11.51
CA GLY A 25 16.68 4.92 10.83
C GLY A 25 16.71 3.73 9.89
N ASP A 26 17.83 3.58 9.17
CA ASP A 26 17.98 2.50 8.17
C ASP A 26 18.27 1.14 8.82
N LYS A 27 18.89 1.13 9.98
CA LYS A 27 19.31 -0.10 10.66
C LYS A 27 18.23 -0.60 11.60
N GLU A 28 17.92 -1.89 11.44
CA GLU A 28 16.91 -2.56 12.24
C GLU A 28 17.40 -3.94 12.67
N HIS A 29 17.08 -4.32 13.90
CA HIS A 29 17.38 -5.64 14.47
C HIS A 29 16.08 -6.26 15.00
N VAL A 30 15.75 -7.44 14.50
CA VAL A 30 14.67 -8.25 15.07
C VAL A 30 15.19 -8.92 16.33
N LEU A 31 14.71 -8.46 17.48
CA LEU A 31 15.09 -9.00 18.79
C LEU A 31 14.27 -10.24 19.13
N TYR A 32 13.05 -10.33 18.63
CA TYR A 32 12.14 -11.44 18.83
C TYR A 32 11.10 -11.54 17.73
N GLY A 33 10.67 -12.77 17.41
CA GLY A 33 9.61 -13.04 16.44
C GLY A 33 10.06 -12.88 14.99
N LYS A 34 9.11 -12.54 14.12
CA LYS A 34 9.32 -12.49 12.65
C LYS A 34 9.75 -11.13 12.12
N GLY A 35 9.78 -10.08 12.96
CA GLY A 35 10.05 -8.71 12.54
C GLY A 35 8.87 -8.03 11.82
N TYR A 36 7.70 -8.65 11.83
CA TYR A 36 6.46 -8.11 11.27
C TYR A 36 5.24 -8.68 12.02
N ILE A 37 4.13 -7.98 11.91
CA ILE A 37 2.81 -8.47 12.32
C ILE A 37 1.96 -8.76 11.09
N VAL A 38 0.88 -9.50 11.28
CA VAL A 38 -0.14 -9.73 10.24
C VAL A 38 -1.47 -9.26 10.79
N ASP A 39 -2.14 -8.42 10.02
CA ASP A 39 -3.49 -7.94 10.32
C ASP A 39 -4.45 -8.29 9.17
N GLU A 40 -5.74 -8.23 9.44
CA GLU A 40 -6.79 -8.50 8.46
C GLU A 40 -7.63 -7.25 8.22
N LEU A 41 -7.90 -6.95 6.94
CA LEU A 41 -8.69 -5.79 6.52
C LEU A 41 -9.51 -6.18 5.28
N CYS A 42 -10.83 -5.99 5.32
CA CYS A 42 -11.77 -6.36 4.24
C CYS A 42 -11.57 -7.80 3.75
N GLY A 43 -11.31 -8.75 4.68
CA GLY A 43 -11.06 -10.16 4.37
C GLY A 43 -9.78 -10.44 3.58
N CYS A 44 -8.82 -9.52 3.62
CA CYS A 44 -7.44 -9.70 3.14
C CYS A 44 -6.45 -9.63 4.29
N ARG A 45 -5.40 -10.43 4.22
CA ARG A 45 -4.33 -10.46 5.23
C ARG A 45 -3.16 -9.61 4.75
N PHE A 46 -2.63 -8.77 5.64
CA PHE A 46 -1.52 -7.88 5.34
C PHE A 46 -0.37 -8.09 6.32
N ARG A 47 0.80 -8.34 5.77
CA ARG A 47 2.06 -8.28 6.50
C ARG A 47 2.46 -6.81 6.65
N ILE A 48 2.71 -6.39 7.89
CA ILE A 48 3.06 -5.03 8.26
C ILE A 48 4.42 -5.07 8.94
N SER A 49 5.42 -4.47 8.32
CA SER A 49 6.75 -4.31 8.91
C SER A 49 6.82 -3.01 9.72
N SER A 50 7.87 -2.84 10.52
CA SER A 50 8.11 -1.62 11.30
C SER A 50 8.21 -0.35 10.45
N LYS A 51 8.56 -0.49 9.18
CA LYS A 51 8.73 0.61 8.20
C LYS A 51 7.49 0.83 7.34
N SER A 52 6.50 -0.05 7.42
CA SER A 52 5.27 0.07 6.64
C SER A 52 4.38 1.15 7.24
N PHE A 53 3.82 2.00 6.39
CA PHE A 53 2.64 2.76 6.79
C PHE A 53 1.42 1.84 6.73
N TYR A 54 0.60 1.87 7.77
CA TYR A 54 -0.66 1.15 7.85
C TYR A 54 -1.67 1.97 8.65
N GLN A 55 -2.92 1.95 8.23
CA GLN A 55 -3.98 2.72 8.88
C GLN A 55 -4.23 2.19 10.30
N VAL A 56 -4.18 3.09 11.29
CA VAL A 56 -4.24 2.72 12.72
C VAL A 56 -5.65 2.41 13.23
N ASN A 57 -6.69 2.73 12.47
CA ASN A 57 -8.08 2.46 12.82
C ASN A 57 -8.71 1.50 11.79
N PRO A 58 -8.59 0.18 11.97
CA PRO A 58 -9.04 -0.78 10.98
C PRO A 58 -10.53 -0.68 10.69
N VAL A 59 -11.37 -0.46 11.69
CA VAL A 59 -12.83 -0.36 11.53
C VAL A 59 -13.20 0.80 10.60
N GLN A 60 -12.62 1.98 10.81
CA GLN A 60 -12.88 3.13 9.95
C GLN A 60 -12.24 2.96 8.57
N THR A 61 -11.11 2.29 8.49
CA THR A 61 -10.44 2.00 7.22
C THR A 61 -11.28 1.07 6.35
N GLU A 62 -11.89 0.04 6.91
CA GLU A 62 -12.82 -0.84 6.17
C GLU A 62 -13.99 -0.05 5.60
N ILE A 63 -14.65 0.78 6.42
CA ILE A 63 -15.76 1.63 5.98
C ILE A 63 -15.32 2.57 4.83
N LEU A 64 -14.14 3.18 4.97
CA LEU A 64 -13.58 4.08 3.95
C LEU A 64 -13.31 3.32 2.64
N TYR A 65 -12.67 2.16 2.71
CA TYR A 65 -12.32 1.36 1.53
C TYR A 65 -13.57 0.79 0.85
N GLU A 66 -14.53 0.28 1.60
CA GLU A 66 -15.81 -0.17 1.06
C GLU A 66 -16.54 0.98 0.34
N LYS A 67 -16.53 2.17 0.93
CA LYS A 67 -17.12 3.35 0.30
C LYS A 67 -16.40 3.75 -0.98
N ALA A 68 -15.07 3.78 -0.99
CA ALA A 68 -14.26 4.09 -2.16
C ALA A 68 -14.52 3.11 -3.30
N LEU A 69 -14.52 1.80 -3.01
CA LEU A 69 -14.78 0.76 -4.00
C LEU A 69 -16.23 0.79 -4.52
N SER A 70 -17.20 1.09 -3.64
CA SER A 70 -18.58 1.30 -4.07
C SER A 70 -18.72 2.48 -5.04
N LEU A 71 -18.00 3.58 -4.82
CA LEU A 71 -17.97 4.74 -5.73
C LEU A 71 -17.23 4.42 -7.04
N ALA A 72 -16.21 3.57 -7.00
CA ALA A 72 -15.49 3.12 -8.19
C ALA A 72 -16.38 2.28 -9.14
N GLY A 73 -17.43 1.63 -8.64
CA GLY A 73 -18.41 0.90 -9.46
C GLY A 73 -17.81 -0.26 -10.25
N LEU A 74 -16.85 -0.98 -9.67
CA LEU A 74 -16.09 -2.04 -10.35
C LEU A 74 -16.99 -3.20 -10.77
N THR A 75 -16.82 -3.67 -12.00
CA THR A 75 -17.59 -4.77 -12.63
C THR A 75 -16.75 -6.01 -12.97
N GLY A 76 -15.45 -5.92 -12.75
CA GLY A 76 -14.49 -6.99 -13.07
C GLY A 76 -13.78 -6.81 -14.42
N GLN A 77 -13.97 -5.68 -15.09
CA GLN A 77 -13.34 -5.39 -16.38
C GLN A 77 -12.34 -4.24 -16.31
N GLU A 78 -12.42 -3.42 -15.28
CA GLU A 78 -11.71 -2.16 -15.17
C GLU A 78 -10.20 -2.37 -14.93
N LEU A 79 -9.42 -1.46 -15.52
CA LEU A 79 -8.04 -1.19 -15.12
C LEU A 79 -8.05 -0.15 -13.99
N VAL A 80 -7.70 -0.57 -12.79
CA VAL A 80 -7.57 0.29 -11.62
C VAL A 80 -6.11 0.63 -11.38
N VAL A 81 -5.80 1.90 -11.16
CA VAL A 81 -4.48 2.34 -10.68
C VAL A 81 -4.59 2.78 -9.23
N ASP A 82 -3.84 2.13 -8.36
CA ASP A 82 -3.65 2.50 -6.95
C ASP A 82 -2.35 3.33 -6.84
N ALA A 83 -2.52 4.64 -6.88
CA ALA A 83 -1.42 5.60 -6.80
C ALA A 83 -1.07 5.85 -5.33
N TYR A 84 0.23 5.86 -5.01
CA TYR A 84 0.76 5.89 -3.63
C TYR A 84 0.34 4.66 -2.82
N CYS A 85 0.44 3.47 -3.42
CA CYS A 85 -0.19 2.26 -2.91
C CYS A 85 0.38 1.72 -1.58
N GLY A 86 1.53 2.22 -1.11
CA GLY A 86 2.17 1.72 0.11
C GLY A 86 2.41 0.22 0.05
N ILE A 87 1.94 -0.51 1.06
CA ILE A 87 2.01 -1.98 1.12
C ILE A 87 0.88 -2.68 0.34
N GLY A 88 0.14 -1.94 -0.49
CA GLY A 88 -0.85 -2.44 -1.43
C GLY A 88 -2.23 -2.69 -0.84
N THR A 89 -2.60 -2.09 0.29
CA THR A 89 -3.84 -2.43 0.99
C THR A 89 -5.08 -2.25 0.13
N ILE A 90 -5.32 -1.04 -0.39
CA ILE A 90 -6.55 -0.76 -1.15
C ILE A 90 -6.51 -1.44 -2.53
N GLY A 91 -5.37 -1.48 -3.21
CA GLY A 91 -5.22 -2.13 -4.51
C GLY A 91 -5.48 -3.64 -4.44
N ILE A 92 -5.00 -4.33 -3.40
CA ILE A 92 -5.25 -5.76 -3.18
C ILE A 92 -6.73 -6.01 -2.90
N ILE A 93 -7.39 -5.17 -2.10
CA ILE A 93 -8.83 -5.29 -1.83
C ILE A 93 -9.62 -5.03 -3.13
N ALA A 94 -9.26 -3.98 -3.88
CA ALA A 94 -9.89 -3.63 -5.17
C ALA A 94 -9.74 -4.73 -6.22
N SER A 95 -8.64 -5.47 -6.22
CA SER A 95 -8.36 -6.53 -7.19
C SER A 95 -9.38 -7.67 -7.18
N LYS A 96 -10.14 -7.83 -6.08
CA LYS A 96 -11.22 -8.82 -5.99
C LYS A 96 -12.42 -8.47 -6.88
N ALA A 97 -12.56 -7.19 -7.25
CA ALA A 97 -13.69 -6.68 -8.05
C ALA A 97 -13.26 -6.01 -9.36
N ALA A 98 -11.96 -5.81 -9.57
CA ALA A 98 -11.38 -5.21 -10.78
C ALA A 98 -10.90 -6.26 -11.77
N GLY A 99 -10.82 -5.91 -13.05
CA GLY A 99 -10.19 -6.74 -14.08
C GLY A 99 -8.68 -6.84 -13.89
N LYS A 100 -8.04 -5.69 -13.68
CA LYS A 100 -6.60 -5.57 -13.44
C LYS A 100 -6.32 -4.40 -12.51
N VAL A 101 -5.31 -4.55 -11.65
CA VAL A 101 -4.83 -3.47 -10.78
C VAL A 101 -3.35 -3.21 -11.01
N ILE A 102 -2.98 -1.95 -11.00
CA ILE A 102 -1.60 -1.47 -11.00
C ILE A 102 -1.39 -0.65 -9.73
N GLY A 103 -0.49 -1.10 -8.86
CA GLY A 103 -0.04 -0.32 -7.69
C GLY A 103 1.26 0.41 -7.99
N VAL A 104 1.32 1.68 -7.65
CA VAL A 104 2.52 2.52 -7.85
C VAL A 104 2.95 3.11 -6.52
N GLU A 105 4.22 2.90 -6.15
CA GLU A 105 4.80 3.36 -4.90
C GLU A 105 6.27 3.70 -5.10
N LEU A 106 6.71 4.80 -4.50
CA LEU A 106 8.08 5.25 -4.61
C LEU A 106 9.06 4.46 -3.73
N ASN A 107 8.57 3.97 -2.59
CA ASN A 107 9.38 3.24 -1.62
C ASN A 107 9.50 1.76 -2.01
N GLN A 108 10.71 1.33 -2.37
CA GLN A 108 10.99 -0.03 -2.80
C GLN A 108 10.69 -1.10 -1.73
N ASP A 109 10.87 -0.79 -0.45
CA ASP A 109 10.55 -1.74 0.63
C ASP A 109 9.04 -1.93 0.75
N ALA A 110 8.25 -0.86 0.60
CA ALA A 110 6.80 -0.93 0.56
C ALA A 110 6.30 -1.73 -0.67
N VAL A 111 6.89 -1.53 -1.85
CA VAL A 111 6.58 -2.33 -3.06
C VAL A 111 6.85 -3.80 -2.83
N ARG A 112 7.97 -4.14 -2.17
CA ARG A 112 8.28 -5.54 -1.84
C ARG A 112 7.25 -6.14 -0.89
N ASP A 113 6.82 -5.39 0.11
CA ASP A 113 5.77 -5.83 1.03
C ASP A 113 4.42 -5.95 0.32
N ALA A 114 4.08 -5.04 -0.61
CA ALA A 114 2.87 -5.11 -1.43
C ALA A 114 2.83 -6.39 -2.29
N VAL A 115 3.93 -6.73 -2.96
CA VAL A 115 4.06 -7.99 -3.72
C VAL A 115 3.87 -9.22 -2.83
N ASN A 116 4.46 -9.22 -1.63
CA ASN A 116 4.29 -10.32 -0.68
C ASN A 116 2.85 -10.41 -0.17
N ASN A 117 2.19 -9.29 0.07
CA ASN A 117 0.80 -9.22 0.49
C ASN A 117 -0.15 -9.75 -0.59
N ALA A 118 0.06 -9.39 -1.87
CA ALA A 118 -0.71 -9.95 -2.97
C ALA A 118 -0.57 -11.47 -3.07
N LYS A 119 0.66 -11.98 -3.00
CA LYS A 119 0.94 -13.43 -2.99
C LYS A 119 0.27 -14.15 -1.81
N MET A 120 0.34 -13.56 -0.61
CA MET A 120 -0.26 -14.13 0.60
C MET A 120 -1.79 -14.26 0.49
N ASN A 121 -2.42 -13.38 -0.29
CA ASN A 121 -3.86 -13.40 -0.54
C ASN A 121 -4.24 -14.16 -1.84
N GLY A 122 -3.29 -14.75 -2.56
CA GLY A 122 -3.56 -15.45 -3.81
C GLY A 122 -4.04 -14.55 -4.95
N ILE A 123 -3.67 -13.26 -4.92
CA ILE A 123 -4.08 -12.27 -5.92
C ILE A 123 -3.09 -12.30 -7.10
N GLU A 124 -3.58 -12.51 -8.32
CA GLU A 124 -2.77 -12.65 -9.53
C GLU A 124 -2.97 -11.50 -10.53
N ASN A 125 -4.08 -10.75 -10.43
CA ASN A 125 -4.44 -9.67 -11.34
C ASN A 125 -3.94 -8.29 -10.91
N ILE A 126 -2.94 -8.23 -10.02
CA ILE A 126 -2.28 -7.01 -9.60
C ILE A 126 -0.79 -7.02 -9.95
N ARG A 127 -0.26 -5.85 -10.31
CA ARG A 127 1.18 -5.61 -10.52
C ARG A 127 1.60 -4.35 -9.76
N PHE A 128 2.80 -4.37 -9.20
CA PHE A 128 3.35 -3.24 -8.45
C PHE A 128 4.58 -2.71 -9.15
N TYR A 129 4.69 -1.39 -9.19
CA TYR A 129 5.81 -0.67 -9.78
C TYR A 129 6.44 0.29 -8.76
N CYS A 130 7.77 0.22 -8.63
CA CYS A 130 8.52 1.19 -7.85
C CYS A 130 8.80 2.41 -8.72
N ASN A 131 7.95 3.42 -8.63
CA ASN A 131 8.04 4.64 -9.43
C ASN A 131 7.34 5.80 -8.72
N ASP A 132 7.62 7.01 -9.16
CA ASP A 132 6.80 8.18 -8.86
C ASP A 132 5.42 8.03 -9.52
N ALA A 133 4.35 8.22 -8.74
CA ALA A 133 2.98 8.01 -9.23
C ALA A 133 2.60 8.99 -10.34
N GLY A 134 3.06 10.25 -10.24
CA GLY A 134 2.80 11.26 -11.27
C GLY A 134 3.47 10.89 -12.60
N ARG A 135 4.76 10.60 -12.57
CA ARG A 135 5.50 10.16 -13.76
C ARG A 135 4.93 8.89 -14.38
N PHE A 136 4.49 7.96 -13.54
CA PHE A 136 3.90 6.71 -14.03
C PHE A 136 2.63 6.97 -14.83
N LEU A 137 1.72 7.81 -14.30
CA LEU A 137 0.44 8.12 -14.98
C LEU A 137 0.65 8.97 -16.22
N VAL A 138 1.57 9.94 -16.21
CA VAL A 138 1.96 10.70 -17.40
C VAL A 138 2.47 9.77 -18.50
N ASN A 139 3.37 8.85 -18.16
CA ASN A 139 3.89 7.87 -19.13
C ASN A 139 2.80 6.94 -19.69
N MET A 140 1.84 6.51 -18.85
CA MET A 140 0.69 5.74 -19.32
C MET A 140 -0.13 6.54 -20.35
N ALA A 141 -0.44 7.79 -20.03
CA ALA A 141 -1.18 8.68 -20.93
C ALA A 141 -0.44 8.91 -22.26
N GLU A 142 0.88 9.15 -22.23
CA GLU A 142 1.72 9.30 -23.43
C GLU A 142 1.75 8.03 -24.29
N GLN A 143 1.62 6.85 -23.68
CA GLN A 143 1.54 5.56 -24.39
C GLN A 143 0.13 5.25 -24.90
N GLY A 144 -0.85 6.12 -24.63
CA GLY A 144 -2.24 5.92 -24.97
C GLY A 144 -2.97 4.90 -24.09
N GLU A 145 -2.36 4.51 -22.97
CA GLU A 145 -3.00 3.67 -21.97
C GLU A 145 -3.85 4.53 -21.03
N LYS A 146 -5.07 4.07 -20.72
CA LYS A 146 -5.98 4.76 -19.80
C LYS A 146 -6.36 3.84 -18.66
N ALA A 147 -6.36 4.39 -17.45
CA ALA A 147 -6.99 3.77 -16.30
C ALA A 147 -8.50 4.08 -16.31
N ASP A 148 -9.33 3.09 -16.01
CA ASP A 148 -10.77 3.31 -15.82
C ASP A 148 -11.06 3.96 -14.46
N VAL A 149 -10.25 3.63 -13.46
CA VAL A 149 -10.34 4.16 -12.11
C VAL A 149 -8.94 4.44 -11.56
N VAL A 150 -8.76 5.61 -10.98
CA VAL A 150 -7.55 5.95 -10.19
C VAL A 150 -7.95 6.15 -8.74
N ILE A 151 -7.36 5.37 -7.86
CA ILE A 151 -7.47 5.53 -6.41
C ILE A 151 -6.18 6.20 -5.94
N MET A 152 -6.28 7.26 -5.14
CA MET A 152 -5.10 7.98 -4.68
C MET A 152 -5.22 8.35 -3.20
N ASP A 153 -4.17 8.04 -2.45
CA ASP A 153 -3.98 8.45 -1.06
C ASP A 153 -2.61 9.15 -0.94
N PRO A 154 -2.50 10.41 -1.43
CA PRO A 154 -1.23 11.10 -1.53
C PRO A 154 -0.68 11.47 -0.15
N PRO A 155 0.63 11.72 -0.04
CA PRO A 155 1.23 12.27 1.17
C PRO A 155 0.65 13.65 1.49
N ARG A 156 0.88 14.13 2.72
CA ARG A 156 0.39 15.45 3.18
C ARG A 156 0.80 16.63 2.31
N SER A 157 1.88 16.50 1.54
CA SER A 157 2.31 17.48 0.55
C SER A 157 1.41 17.55 -0.69
N GLY A 158 0.49 16.61 -0.84
CA GLY A 158 -0.41 16.52 -1.99
C GLY A 158 0.26 15.87 -3.21
N SER A 159 -0.43 15.96 -4.35
CA SER A 159 0.03 15.54 -5.66
C SER A 159 0.48 16.74 -6.50
N THR A 160 1.24 16.51 -7.55
CA THR A 160 1.68 17.56 -8.49
C THR A 160 0.55 17.94 -9.46
N GLU A 161 0.63 19.15 -10.05
CA GLU A 161 -0.31 19.58 -11.11
C GLU A 161 -0.27 18.61 -12.29
N GLU A 162 0.92 18.18 -12.73
CA GLU A 162 1.10 17.19 -13.80
C GLU A 162 0.37 15.86 -13.52
N PHE A 163 0.35 15.42 -12.26
CA PHE A 163 -0.43 14.25 -11.86
C PHE A 163 -1.93 14.50 -12.01
N MET A 164 -2.41 15.65 -11.57
CA MET A 164 -3.84 15.99 -11.66
C MET A 164 -4.31 16.10 -13.11
N ASP A 165 -3.47 16.68 -13.99
CA ASP A 165 -3.73 16.77 -15.42
C ASP A 165 -3.75 15.39 -16.11
N ALA A 166 -2.95 14.44 -15.63
CA ALA A 166 -2.91 13.10 -16.20
C ALA A 166 -4.10 12.20 -15.75
N VAL A 167 -4.80 12.58 -14.67
CA VAL A 167 -5.96 11.85 -14.15
C VAL A 167 -7.29 12.41 -14.65
N GLY A 168 -7.34 13.69 -15.08
CA GLY A 168 -8.54 14.37 -15.61
C GLY A 168 -8.78 14.07 -17.06
#